data_f30d868a10c57535bb68c5df0ad3c63f
#
_entry.id   f30d868a10c57535bb68c5df0ad3c63f
#
_cell.length_a   1.000
_cell.length_b   1.000
_cell.length_c   1.000
_cell.angle_alpha   90.00
_cell.angle_beta   90.00
_cell.angle_gamma   90.00
#
_symmetry.space_group_name_H-M   'P 1'
#
loop_
_entity.id
_entity.type
_entity.pdbx_description
1 polymer ?
#
loop_
_entity_poly.entity_id
_entity_poly.type
_entity_poly.pdbx_seq_one_letter_code
_entity_poly.pdbx_strand_id
1 'polypeptide(L)'
;MTRKICSVILIFLLVAVCSTAYSSEQKIRILNPTPPNRMIDRIPLAPRLDTLEGKTIFLVDIGWGGPQAAPSIYNEMKAWFAENMPSVKIETRGIKGFYMQPQPELLKEISEKGDAAMFGIAG
;
A
#
# COMPACT_ATOMS: atom_id res chain seq x y z
N MET A 1 14.32 -21.42 71.60
CA MET A 1 13.10 -21.25 70.75
C MET A 1 13.08 -19.94 69.94
N THR A 2 13.49 -18.85 70.52
CA THR A 2 13.50 -17.49 69.91
C THR A 2 14.27 -17.36 68.58
N ARG A 3 15.46 -18.01 68.48
CA ARG A 3 16.28 -17.89 67.22
C ARG A 3 15.62 -18.52 66.01
N LYS A 4 14.87 -19.62 66.15
CA LYS A 4 14.15 -20.25 65.04
C LYS A 4 12.94 -19.42 64.58
N ILE A 5 12.26 -18.77 65.52
CA ILE A 5 11.12 -17.89 65.23
C ILE A 5 11.58 -16.65 64.49
N CYS A 6 12.70 -16.01 64.92
CA CYS A 6 13.27 -14.87 64.17
C CYS A 6 13.66 -15.23 62.72
N SER A 7 14.21 -16.45 62.54
CA SER A 7 14.61 -16.88 61.20
C SER A 7 13.40 -17.07 60.24
N VAL A 8 12.31 -17.59 60.76
CA VAL A 8 11.06 -17.78 59.98
C VAL A 8 10.42 -16.43 59.64
N ILE A 9 10.41 -15.49 60.58
CA ILE A 9 9.87 -14.14 60.31
C ILE A 9 10.71 -13.40 59.28
N LEU A 10 12.05 -13.53 59.31
CA LEU A 10 12.94 -12.92 58.34
C LEU A 10 12.71 -13.47 56.93
N ILE A 11 12.49 -14.77 56.81
CA ILE A 11 12.19 -15.38 55.50
C ILE A 11 10.84 -14.90 54.95
N PHE A 12 9.83 -14.81 55.80
CA PHE A 12 8.51 -14.28 55.40
C PHE A 12 8.56 -12.83 54.97
N LEU A 13 9.35 -12.00 55.60
CA LEU A 13 9.57 -10.61 55.25
C LEU A 13 10.31 -10.49 53.88
N LEU A 14 11.28 -11.36 53.63
CA LEU A 14 12.02 -11.39 52.36
C LEU A 14 11.11 -11.78 51.19
N VAL A 15 10.21 -12.75 51.38
CA VAL A 15 9.26 -13.19 50.36
C VAL A 15 8.22 -12.12 50.09
N ALA A 16 7.78 -11.39 51.11
CA ALA A 16 6.81 -10.29 50.92
C ALA A 16 7.37 -9.09 50.14
N VAL A 17 8.67 -8.82 50.24
CA VAL A 17 9.33 -7.73 49.46
C VAL A 17 9.54 -8.13 48.01
N CYS A 18 9.74 -9.42 47.69
CA CYS A 18 9.88 -9.89 46.30
C CYS A 18 8.57 -9.85 45.51
N SER A 19 7.41 -9.83 46.16
CA SER A 19 6.12 -9.83 45.46
C SER A 19 5.67 -8.47 44.96
N THR A 20 6.36 -7.38 45.25
CA THR A 20 6.00 -6.04 44.82
C THR A 20 6.72 -5.56 43.54
N ALA A 21 7.60 -6.40 42.98
CA ALA A 21 8.19 -6.12 41.67
C ALA A 21 7.20 -6.47 40.53
N TYR A 22 5.98 -5.96 40.57
CA TYR A 22 5.15 -5.92 39.39
C TYR A 22 5.77 -4.91 38.46
N SER A 23 6.40 -5.40 37.43
CA SER A 23 6.74 -4.61 36.26
C SER A 23 5.43 -3.99 35.72
N SER A 24 5.26 -2.69 35.92
CA SER A 24 4.23 -1.98 35.21
C SER A 24 4.61 -2.06 33.73
N GLU A 25 3.93 -2.89 32.96
CA GLU A 25 4.02 -2.83 31.50
C GLU A 25 3.72 -1.40 31.07
N GLN A 26 4.78 -0.70 30.74
CA GLN A 26 4.67 0.63 30.16
C GLN A 26 4.07 0.46 28.76
N LYS A 27 2.74 0.49 28.68
CA LYS A 27 2.03 0.42 27.40
C LYS A 27 2.49 1.58 26.55
N ILE A 28 3.26 1.28 25.51
CA ILE A 28 3.62 2.26 24.50
C ILE A 28 2.32 2.68 23.81
N ARG A 29 1.84 3.86 24.11
CA ARG A 29 0.70 4.44 23.41
C ARG A 29 1.20 4.93 22.05
N ILE A 30 0.98 4.14 21.03
CA ILE A 30 1.20 4.56 19.64
C ILE A 30 0.12 5.60 19.34
N LEU A 31 0.54 6.83 19.20
CA LEU A 31 -0.33 7.86 18.67
C LEU A 31 -0.52 7.58 17.18
N ASN A 32 -1.75 7.44 16.74
CA ASN A 32 -2.04 7.38 15.31
C ASN A 32 -1.51 8.68 14.67
N PRO A 33 -0.52 8.60 13.77
CA PRO A 33 0.04 9.78 13.13
C PRO A 33 -0.92 10.45 12.15
N THR A 34 -2.10 9.89 11.98
CA THR A 34 -3.13 10.51 11.14
C THR A 34 -3.56 11.81 11.79
N PRO A 35 -3.25 12.98 11.21
CA PRO A 35 -3.71 14.24 11.75
C PRO A 35 -5.22 14.21 11.89
N PRO A 36 -5.77 14.68 13.03
CA PRO A 36 -7.21 14.79 13.16
C PRO A 36 -7.70 15.76 12.10
N ASN A 37 -8.50 15.22 11.20
CA ASN A 37 -9.29 15.93 10.21
C ASN A 37 -8.56 16.98 9.34
N ARG A 38 -8.12 16.57 8.22
CA ARG A 38 -8.51 17.16 6.93
C ARG A 38 -8.52 16.00 5.96
N MET A 39 -9.51 15.15 6.09
CA MET A 39 -9.91 14.41 4.91
C MET A 39 -10.35 15.45 3.91
N ILE A 40 -9.45 15.81 3.00
CA ILE A 40 -9.85 16.37 1.72
C ILE A 40 -10.98 15.45 1.23
N ASP A 41 -12.11 16.00 0.86
CA ASP A 41 -13.22 15.22 0.29
C ASP A 41 -12.62 14.28 -0.72
N ARG A 42 -12.60 12.98 -0.38
CA ARG A 42 -11.99 12.00 -1.27
C ARG A 42 -12.87 11.94 -2.50
N ILE A 43 -12.28 12.25 -3.63
CA ILE A 43 -12.93 11.99 -4.91
C ILE A 43 -13.28 10.51 -4.93
N PRO A 44 -14.55 10.12 -5.08
CA PRO A 44 -14.94 8.72 -5.12
C PRO A 44 -14.20 8.02 -6.27
N LEU A 45 -13.87 6.75 -6.08
CA LEU A 45 -13.32 5.96 -7.16
C LEU A 45 -14.32 5.91 -8.33
N ALA A 46 -13.80 5.90 -9.54
CA ALA A 46 -14.63 5.69 -10.71
C ALA A 46 -15.40 4.36 -10.59
N PRO A 47 -16.63 4.29 -11.12
CA PRO A 47 -17.37 3.03 -11.19
C PRO A 47 -16.52 1.96 -11.87
N ARG A 48 -16.60 0.74 -11.36
CA ARG A 48 -15.94 -0.40 -12.01
C ARG A 48 -16.62 -0.71 -13.31
N LEU A 49 -15.83 -1.13 -14.30
CA LEU A 49 -16.36 -1.64 -15.55
C LEU A 49 -17.00 -3.02 -15.31
N ASP A 50 -18.18 -3.24 -15.83
CA ASP A 50 -18.87 -4.53 -15.76
C ASP A 50 -18.21 -5.57 -16.65
N THR A 51 -17.64 -5.14 -17.78
CA THR A 51 -16.92 -5.97 -18.74
C THR A 51 -15.75 -5.19 -19.35
N LEU A 52 -14.74 -5.91 -19.81
CA LEU A 52 -13.63 -5.35 -20.56
C LEU A 52 -13.85 -5.49 -22.09
N GLU A 53 -14.85 -6.24 -22.53
CA GLU A 53 -15.10 -6.44 -23.97
C GLU A 53 -15.34 -5.12 -24.70
N GLY A 54 -14.63 -4.94 -25.80
CA GLY A 54 -14.69 -3.73 -26.62
C GLY A 54 -14.11 -2.46 -25.98
N LYS A 55 -13.51 -2.60 -24.79
CA LYS A 55 -12.94 -1.48 -24.03
C LYS A 55 -11.52 -1.16 -24.46
N THR A 56 -11.12 0.08 -24.25
CA THR A 56 -9.76 0.55 -24.47
C THR A 56 -9.04 0.74 -23.14
N ILE A 57 -7.94 0.01 -22.95
CA ILE A 57 -7.13 0.06 -21.74
C ILE A 57 -5.78 0.70 -22.07
N PHE A 58 -5.43 1.74 -21.33
CA PHE A 58 -4.13 2.38 -21.43
C PHE A 58 -3.16 1.74 -20.42
N LEU A 59 -2.01 1.29 -20.92
CA LEU A 59 -0.86 0.85 -20.10
C LEU A 59 0.17 1.97 -20.14
N VAL A 60 0.35 2.65 -19.01
CA VAL A 60 1.19 3.83 -18.90
C VAL A 60 2.48 3.50 -18.19
N ASP A 61 3.59 3.57 -18.92
CA ASP A 61 4.93 3.41 -18.36
C ASP A 61 5.33 4.67 -17.60
N ILE A 62 5.59 4.54 -16.32
CA ILE A 62 6.06 5.63 -15.45
C ILE A 62 7.58 5.80 -15.45
N GLY A 63 8.30 5.02 -16.26
CA GLY A 63 9.76 5.11 -16.41
C GLY A 63 10.56 4.62 -15.21
N TRP A 64 9.95 3.88 -14.29
CA TRP A 64 10.63 3.31 -13.14
C TRP A 64 11.06 1.86 -13.43
N GLY A 65 12.20 1.42 -12.86
CA GLY A 65 12.72 0.06 -13.07
C GLY A 65 13.55 -0.11 -14.32
N GLY A 66 13.81 0.97 -15.04
CA GLY A 66 14.64 0.98 -16.26
C GLY A 66 13.85 0.78 -17.56
N PRO A 67 14.52 0.92 -18.71
CA PRO A 67 13.87 1.05 -20.02
C PRO A 67 13.16 -0.22 -20.51
N GLN A 68 13.42 -1.36 -19.88
CA GLN A 68 12.81 -2.64 -20.26
C GLN A 68 11.78 -3.17 -19.25
N ALA A 69 11.65 -2.51 -18.10
CA ALA A 69 10.77 -3.01 -17.04
C ALA A 69 9.29 -3.01 -17.46
N ALA A 70 8.76 -1.87 -17.85
CA ALA A 70 7.38 -1.78 -18.30
C ALA A 70 7.14 -2.44 -19.65
N PRO A 71 7.99 -2.25 -20.70
CA PRO A 71 7.80 -2.90 -21.98
C PRO A 71 7.73 -4.44 -21.89
N SER A 72 8.56 -5.10 -21.11
CA SER A 72 8.53 -6.57 -20.99
C SER A 72 7.18 -7.06 -20.47
N ILE A 73 6.68 -6.46 -19.39
CA ILE A 73 5.38 -6.86 -18.81
C ILE A 73 4.22 -6.44 -19.72
N TYR A 74 4.25 -5.24 -20.28
CA TYR A 74 3.17 -4.77 -21.14
C TYR A 74 3.05 -5.53 -22.45
N ASN A 75 4.16 -6.03 -23.00
CA ASN A 75 4.14 -6.88 -24.18
C ASN A 75 3.48 -8.25 -23.89
N GLU A 76 3.79 -8.85 -22.75
CA GLU A 76 3.12 -10.07 -22.32
C GLU A 76 1.62 -9.84 -22.06
N MET A 77 1.26 -8.73 -21.43
CA MET A 77 -0.16 -8.37 -21.24
C MET A 77 -0.87 -8.20 -22.57
N LYS A 78 -0.26 -7.51 -23.54
CA LYS A 78 -0.83 -7.36 -24.89
C LYS A 78 -1.06 -8.71 -25.56
N ALA A 79 -0.06 -9.59 -25.50
CA ALA A 79 -0.13 -10.91 -26.10
C ALA A 79 -1.29 -11.71 -25.46
N TRP A 80 -1.38 -11.68 -24.14
CA TRP A 80 -2.47 -12.35 -23.42
C TRP A 80 -3.86 -11.81 -23.80
N PHE A 81 -4.03 -10.48 -23.86
CA PHE A 81 -5.30 -9.87 -24.27
C PHE A 81 -5.64 -10.19 -25.71
N ALA A 82 -4.67 -10.19 -26.62
CA ALA A 82 -4.91 -10.53 -28.04
C ALA A 82 -5.38 -11.99 -28.20
N GLU A 83 -4.91 -12.91 -27.36
CA GLU A 83 -5.30 -14.30 -27.39
C GLU A 83 -6.64 -14.55 -26.70
N ASN A 84 -6.84 -13.98 -25.52
CA ASN A 84 -7.94 -14.33 -24.63
C ASN A 84 -9.14 -13.36 -24.72
N MET A 85 -8.90 -12.11 -25.07
CA MET A 85 -9.91 -11.04 -25.16
C MET A 85 -9.65 -10.13 -26.37
N PRO A 86 -9.77 -10.62 -27.59
CA PRO A 86 -9.36 -9.89 -28.81
C PRO A 86 -10.17 -8.61 -29.08
N SER A 87 -11.32 -8.44 -28.46
CA SER A 87 -12.12 -7.23 -28.54
C SER A 87 -11.56 -6.06 -27.70
N VAL A 88 -10.67 -6.34 -26.75
CA VAL A 88 -10.05 -5.31 -25.90
C VAL A 88 -8.92 -4.63 -26.67
N LYS A 89 -8.93 -3.31 -26.67
CA LYS A 89 -7.86 -2.50 -27.26
C LYS A 89 -6.86 -2.11 -26.19
N ILE A 90 -5.59 -2.44 -26.40
CA ILE A 90 -4.50 -2.08 -25.48
C ILE A 90 -3.65 -0.98 -26.13
N GLU A 91 -3.64 0.18 -25.50
CA GLU A 91 -2.81 1.31 -25.86
C GLU A 91 -1.68 1.50 -24.85
N THR A 92 -0.44 1.65 -25.31
CA THR A 92 0.68 1.92 -24.42
C THR A 92 1.15 3.36 -24.57
N ARG A 93 1.43 4.00 -23.44
CA ARG A 93 1.99 5.36 -23.38
C ARG A 93 3.12 5.39 -22.36
N GLY A 94 4.04 6.32 -22.52
CA GLY A 94 5.02 6.67 -21.51
C GLY A 94 4.75 8.07 -20.97
N ILE A 95 5.11 8.31 -19.72
CA ILE A 95 5.10 9.65 -19.17
C ILE A 95 6.23 10.50 -19.77
N LYS A 96 6.08 11.81 -19.74
CA LYS A 96 7.16 12.75 -20.10
C LYS A 96 7.84 13.26 -18.82
N GLY A 97 9.15 13.11 -18.73
CA GLY A 97 9.92 13.57 -17.58
C GLY A 97 9.80 12.64 -16.36
N PHE A 98 9.70 13.23 -15.19
CA PHE A 98 9.68 12.48 -13.93
C PHE A 98 8.25 12.09 -13.51
N TYR A 99 8.07 10.89 -12.98
CA TYR A 99 6.75 10.31 -12.68
C TYR A 99 5.88 11.13 -11.70
N MET A 100 6.49 11.98 -10.86
CA MET A 100 5.75 12.88 -9.96
C MET A 100 5.33 14.20 -10.63
N GLN A 101 5.75 14.44 -11.86
CA GLN A 101 5.33 15.64 -12.60
C GLN A 101 3.92 15.47 -13.14
N PRO A 102 3.09 16.53 -13.13
CA PRO A 102 1.78 16.49 -13.73
C PRO A 102 1.85 16.12 -15.22
N GLN A 103 0.95 15.24 -15.66
CA GLN A 103 0.85 14.77 -17.05
C GLN A 103 -0.52 15.16 -17.67
N PRO A 104 -0.86 16.46 -17.78
CA PRO A 104 -2.19 16.89 -18.14
C PRO A 104 -2.63 16.42 -19.53
N GLU A 105 -1.73 16.45 -20.51
CA GLU A 105 -2.02 16.01 -21.88
C GLU A 105 -2.30 14.51 -21.94
N LEU A 106 -1.49 13.70 -21.26
CA LEU A 106 -1.67 12.26 -21.19
C LEU A 106 -2.97 11.90 -20.47
N LEU A 107 -3.25 12.53 -19.33
CA LEU A 107 -4.48 12.30 -18.59
C LEU A 107 -5.71 12.71 -19.38
N LYS A 108 -5.63 13.79 -20.14
CA LYS A 108 -6.68 14.22 -21.07
C LYS A 108 -6.91 13.17 -22.17
N GLU A 109 -5.85 12.71 -22.82
CA GLU A 109 -5.95 11.64 -23.83
C GLU A 109 -6.63 10.39 -23.27
N ILE A 110 -6.19 9.94 -22.07
CA ILE A 110 -6.77 8.78 -21.41
C ILE A 110 -8.26 8.99 -21.10
N SER A 111 -8.63 10.16 -20.60
CA SER A 111 -10.03 10.45 -20.26
C SER A 111 -10.95 10.54 -21.49
N GLU A 112 -10.42 10.90 -22.65
CA GLU A 112 -11.19 11.03 -23.89
C GLU A 112 -11.28 9.71 -24.67
N LYS A 113 -10.27 8.85 -24.59
CA LYS A 113 -10.14 7.67 -25.46
C LYS A 113 -10.10 6.34 -24.71
N GLY A 114 -9.88 6.37 -23.39
CA GLY A 114 -9.72 5.19 -22.57
C GLY A 114 -10.93 4.91 -21.68
N ASP A 115 -11.22 3.65 -21.50
CA ASP A 115 -12.20 3.18 -20.51
C ASP A 115 -11.51 2.83 -19.18
N ALA A 116 -10.24 2.45 -19.24
CA ALA A 116 -9.42 2.17 -18.06
C ALA A 116 -7.96 2.53 -18.31
N ALA A 117 -7.21 2.75 -17.25
CA ALA A 117 -5.77 2.96 -17.33
C ALA A 117 -5.04 2.26 -16.18
N MET A 118 -3.88 1.68 -16.50
CA MET A 118 -2.93 1.14 -15.54
C MET A 118 -1.64 1.96 -15.62
N PHE A 119 -1.21 2.52 -14.50
CA PHE A 119 0.07 3.21 -14.35
C PHE A 119 1.03 2.28 -13.63
N GLY A 120 2.18 2.01 -14.21
CA GLY A 120 3.20 1.11 -13.66
C GLY A 120 4.46 1.15 -14.52
N ILE A 121 5.52 0.50 -14.21
CA ILE A 121 5.69 -0.42 -13.09
C ILE A 121 6.67 0.22 -12.13
N ALA A 122 6.43 0.08 -10.82
CA ALA A 122 7.37 0.45 -9.79
C ALA A 122 7.99 -0.84 -9.22
N GLY A 123 9.32 -0.93 -9.24
CA GLY A 123 10.10 -2.04 -8.69
C GLY A 123 10.82 -1.62 -7.43
#